data_1130a80893180257ed97863832ac310d
#
_entry.id   1130a80893180257ed97863832ac310d
#
_cell.length_a   1.000
_cell.length_b   1.000
_cell.length_c   1.000
_cell.angle_alpha   90.00
_cell.angle_beta   90.00
_cell.angle_gamma   90.00
#
_symmetry.space_group_name_H-M   'P 1'
#
loop_
_entity.id
_entity.type
_entity.pdbx_description
1 polymer ?
#
loop_
_entity_poly.entity_id
_entity_poly.type
_entity_poly.pdbx_seq_one_letter_code
_entity_poly.pdbx_strand_id
1 'polypeptide(L)'
;MSEAKYKRVLLKLSGEALAGEDKTGINIKVVGEICDKIKEVVEMGVEVAIVVGGGNFWRGRRNGEQMEKTTADYMGMLATAMNALALQDAIEARGIYTRVQTAIEMREIAEPFIKRKAIKHLGRGRVVIFACGTGNPFFTTDTGAALRAAEIEADAILLGKAIDGVYSADPKLDPTAEKYDEITYQEVLNKDLKVMDSTATALCKDNNIPLVVFGIADPENIVRAVKGEHIGTIVK
;
A
#
# COMPACT_ATOMS: atom_id res chain seq x y z
N MET A 1 -19.48 -5.19 17.99
CA MET A 1 -18.55 -4.94 16.87
C MET A 1 -17.38 -5.90 17.07
N SER A 2 -16.95 -6.65 16.05
CA SER A 2 -15.75 -7.50 16.17
C SER A 2 -14.55 -6.59 16.40
N GLU A 3 -13.72 -6.94 17.36
CA GLU A 3 -12.52 -6.20 17.72
C GLU A 3 -11.50 -6.28 16.60
N ALA A 4 -10.76 -5.19 16.32
CA ALA A 4 -9.71 -5.20 15.34
C ALA A 4 -8.55 -6.11 15.78
N LYS A 5 -8.02 -6.93 14.87
CA LYS A 5 -6.87 -7.80 15.14
C LYS A 5 -5.57 -7.01 15.29
N TYR A 6 -5.46 -5.90 14.57
CA TYR A 6 -4.25 -5.08 14.49
C TYR A 6 -4.52 -3.70 15.08
N LYS A 7 -3.53 -3.15 15.80
CA LYS A 7 -3.59 -1.79 16.35
C LYS A 7 -3.07 -0.75 15.35
N ARG A 8 -2.03 -1.08 14.59
CA ARG A 8 -1.41 -0.20 13.60
C ARG A 8 -1.16 -0.97 12.30
N VAL A 9 -1.72 -0.49 11.22
CA VAL A 9 -1.55 -1.13 9.91
C VAL A 9 -0.98 -0.17 8.88
N LEU A 10 -0.23 -0.72 7.91
CA LEU A 10 0.14 0.00 6.71
C LEU A 10 -0.65 -0.59 5.54
N LEU A 11 -1.60 0.18 4.98
CA LEU A 11 -2.36 -0.18 3.79
C LEU A 11 -1.55 0.22 2.54
N LYS A 12 -1.19 -0.76 1.73
CA LYS A 12 -0.53 -0.52 0.45
C LYS A 12 -1.52 -0.68 -0.69
N LEU A 13 -1.67 0.37 -1.48
CA LEU A 13 -2.54 0.42 -2.66
C LEU A 13 -1.71 0.60 -3.93
N SER A 14 -2.12 -0.03 -5.02
CA SER A 14 -1.57 0.31 -6.33
C SER A 14 -2.21 1.60 -6.85
N GLY A 15 -1.48 2.39 -7.64
CA GLY A 15 -2.08 3.55 -8.30
C GLY A 15 -3.25 3.15 -9.21
N GLU A 16 -3.17 1.98 -9.84
CA GLU A 16 -4.23 1.42 -10.69
C GLU A 16 -5.54 1.18 -9.93
N ALA A 17 -5.47 0.86 -8.63
CA ALA A 17 -6.65 0.73 -7.80
C ALA A 17 -7.42 2.05 -7.67
N LEU A 18 -6.74 3.20 -7.76
CA LEU A 18 -7.38 4.52 -7.72
C LEU A 18 -7.96 4.96 -9.06
N ALA A 19 -7.50 4.37 -10.16
CA ALA A 19 -8.01 4.66 -11.50
C ALA A 19 -9.28 3.87 -11.84
N GLY A 20 -9.52 2.74 -11.15
CA GLY A 20 -10.65 1.88 -11.46
C GLY A 20 -10.64 1.39 -12.91
N GLU A 21 -11.79 1.39 -13.56
CA GLU A 21 -11.94 0.93 -14.95
C GLU A 21 -11.25 1.85 -15.97
N ASP A 22 -11.02 3.11 -15.64
CA ASP A 22 -10.38 4.10 -16.52
C ASP A 22 -8.90 3.77 -16.77
N LYS A 23 -8.28 2.93 -15.92
CA LYS A 23 -6.88 2.46 -15.95
C LYS A 23 -5.82 3.57 -15.85
N THR A 24 -6.20 4.83 -15.98
CA THR A 24 -5.32 6.01 -15.89
C THR A 24 -6.00 7.12 -15.09
N GLY A 25 -5.21 8.02 -14.50
CA GLY A 25 -5.73 9.12 -13.68
C GLY A 25 -6.31 8.66 -12.35
N ILE A 26 -7.25 9.42 -11.82
CA ILE A 26 -7.91 9.18 -10.53
C ILE A 26 -9.41 9.14 -10.75
N ASN A 27 -10.04 8.03 -10.38
CA ASN A 27 -11.50 7.91 -10.37
C ASN A 27 -12.02 8.29 -8.98
N ILE A 28 -12.65 9.45 -8.90
CA ILE A 28 -13.14 10.04 -7.63
C ILE A 28 -14.13 9.12 -6.91
N LYS A 29 -14.96 8.39 -7.63
CA LYS A 29 -15.92 7.44 -7.03
C LYS A 29 -15.18 6.29 -6.35
N VAL A 30 -14.25 5.66 -7.05
CA VAL A 30 -13.44 4.55 -6.52
C VAL A 30 -12.61 5.00 -5.30
N VAL A 31 -11.98 6.16 -5.40
CA VAL A 31 -11.26 6.76 -4.26
C VAL A 31 -12.21 6.99 -3.09
N GLY A 32 -13.43 7.48 -3.36
CA GLY A 32 -14.45 7.66 -2.35
C GLY A 32 -14.78 6.36 -1.60
N GLU A 33 -15.08 5.30 -2.33
CA GLU A 33 -15.42 3.98 -1.76
C GLU A 33 -14.28 3.42 -0.89
N ILE A 34 -13.02 3.54 -1.33
CA ILE A 34 -11.85 3.15 -0.54
C ILE A 34 -11.74 4.00 0.73
N CYS A 35 -11.91 5.32 0.63
CA CYS A 35 -11.81 6.24 1.77
C CYS A 35 -12.93 6.04 2.79
N ASP A 36 -14.14 5.61 2.38
CA ASP A 36 -15.21 5.23 3.30
C ASP A 36 -14.79 4.04 4.18
N LYS A 37 -14.09 3.05 3.62
CA LYS A 37 -13.58 1.90 4.38
C LYS A 37 -12.38 2.24 5.26
N ILE A 38 -11.51 3.14 4.80
CA ILE A 38 -10.42 3.68 5.64
C ILE A 38 -11.01 4.40 6.86
N LYS A 39 -12.07 5.20 6.69
CA LYS A 39 -12.78 5.86 7.80
C LYS A 39 -13.31 4.83 8.80
N GLU A 40 -13.99 3.79 8.34
CA GLU A 40 -14.52 2.72 9.19
C GLU A 40 -13.41 2.09 10.04
N VAL A 41 -12.25 1.78 9.43
CA VAL A 41 -11.08 1.23 10.14
C VAL A 41 -10.53 2.20 11.20
N VAL A 42 -10.44 3.50 10.89
CA VAL A 42 -10.00 4.52 11.86
C VAL A 42 -11.00 4.63 13.01
N GLU A 43 -12.31 4.57 12.74
CA GLU A 43 -13.38 4.61 13.76
C GLU A 43 -13.38 3.36 14.66
N MET A 44 -12.80 2.24 14.21
CA MET A 44 -12.51 1.07 15.04
C MET A 44 -11.33 1.28 16.01
N GLY A 45 -10.66 2.44 15.96
CA GLY A 45 -9.51 2.77 16.81
C GLY A 45 -8.16 2.28 16.25
N VAL A 46 -8.10 1.86 14.98
CA VAL A 46 -6.88 1.41 14.33
C VAL A 46 -6.09 2.59 13.78
N GLU A 47 -4.80 2.59 14.02
CA GLU A 47 -3.86 3.55 13.44
C GLU A 47 -3.54 3.16 11.99
N VAL A 48 -3.91 4.02 11.03
CA VAL A 48 -3.79 3.72 9.60
C VAL A 48 -2.71 4.55 8.93
N ALA A 49 -1.69 3.87 8.41
CA ALA A 49 -0.73 4.43 7.46
C ALA A 49 -1.05 3.93 6.05
N ILE A 50 -0.78 4.73 5.03
CA ILE A 50 -1.04 4.37 3.64
C ILE A 50 0.23 4.60 2.80
N VAL A 51 0.53 3.66 1.91
CA VAL A 51 1.46 3.83 0.80
C VAL A 51 0.71 3.59 -0.50
N VAL A 52 0.83 4.49 -1.45
CA VAL A 52 0.17 4.38 -2.76
C VAL A 52 1.17 4.41 -3.89
N GLY A 53 0.98 3.53 -4.89
CA GLY A 53 1.78 3.52 -6.11
C GLY A 53 1.39 4.65 -7.07
N GLY A 54 2.23 4.87 -8.11
CA GLY A 54 2.03 5.89 -9.15
C GLY A 54 1.63 5.34 -10.53
N GLY A 55 1.32 4.03 -10.62
CA GLY A 55 1.15 3.32 -11.89
C GLY A 55 -0.04 3.75 -12.76
N ASN A 56 -0.98 4.51 -12.20
CA ASN A 56 -2.09 5.15 -12.93
C ASN A 56 -1.67 6.42 -13.70
N PHE A 57 -0.56 7.03 -13.36
CA PHE A 57 0.00 8.19 -14.07
C PHE A 57 1.28 7.85 -14.82
N TRP A 58 2.15 7.05 -14.22
CA TRP A 58 3.46 6.76 -14.80
C TRP A 58 3.90 5.30 -14.56
N ARG A 59 4.25 4.60 -15.65
CA ARG A 59 4.82 3.25 -15.62
C ARG A 59 6.19 3.26 -16.27
N GLY A 60 7.24 3.46 -15.47
CA GLY A 60 8.60 3.59 -15.95
C GLY A 60 9.06 2.48 -16.91
N ARG A 61 8.66 1.22 -16.67
CA ARG A 61 9.00 0.07 -17.54
C ARG A 61 8.31 0.08 -18.90
N ARG A 62 7.13 0.73 -19.07
CA ARG A 62 6.39 0.76 -20.33
C ARG A 62 6.62 2.03 -21.12
N ASN A 63 6.83 3.15 -20.43
CA ASN A 63 6.89 4.47 -21.06
C ASN A 63 8.34 4.99 -21.16
N GLY A 64 9.31 4.29 -20.56
CA GLY A 64 10.67 4.80 -20.35
C GLY A 64 11.77 4.01 -21.04
N GLU A 65 11.47 3.18 -22.06
CA GLU A 65 12.53 2.41 -22.78
C GLU A 65 13.62 3.30 -23.38
N GLN A 66 13.33 4.58 -23.62
CA GLN A 66 14.29 5.58 -24.14
C GLN A 66 14.69 6.62 -23.07
N MET A 67 14.21 6.49 -21.83
CA MET A 67 14.46 7.45 -20.75
C MET A 67 15.50 6.88 -19.77
N GLU A 68 16.31 7.77 -19.24
CA GLU A 68 17.24 7.41 -18.16
C GLU A 68 16.44 6.94 -16.95
N LYS A 69 16.83 5.77 -16.37
CA LYS A 69 16.06 5.06 -15.36
C LYS A 69 15.82 5.89 -14.09
N THR A 70 16.81 6.63 -13.65
CA THR A 70 16.69 7.50 -12.46
C THR A 70 15.63 8.56 -12.66
N THR A 71 15.58 9.18 -13.85
CA THR A 71 14.55 10.16 -14.22
C THR A 71 13.16 9.53 -14.23
N ALA A 72 13.02 8.33 -14.83
CA ALA A 72 11.76 7.60 -14.86
C ALA A 72 11.27 7.24 -13.45
N ASP A 73 12.17 6.85 -12.55
CA ASP A 73 11.85 6.51 -11.16
C ASP A 73 11.41 7.76 -10.38
N TYR A 74 12.06 8.93 -10.56
CA TYR A 74 11.60 10.19 -9.96
C TYR A 74 10.22 10.61 -10.47
N MET A 75 9.91 10.44 -11.76
CA MET A 75 8.56 10.68 -12.28
C MET A 75 7.54 9.77 -11.61
N GLY A 76 7.88 8.50 -11.38
CA GLY A 76 7.04 7.57 -10.60
C GLY A 76 6.83 8.04 -9.15
N MET A 77 7.86 8.57 -8.50
CA MET A 77 7.74 9.14 -7.14
C MET A 77 6.80 10.35 -7.12
N LEU A 78 6.91 11.28 -8.09
CA LEU A 78 6.00 12.41 -8.22
C LEU A 78 4.55 11.96 -8.46
N ALA A 79 4.34 10.92 -9.27
CA ALA A 79 3.02 10.33 -9.49
C ALA A 79 2.40 9.80 -8.18
N THR A 80 3.21 9.22 -7.27
CA THR A 80 2.70 8.81 -5.94
C THR A 80 2.29 10.01 -5.09
N ALA A 81 2.98 11.15 -5.20
CA ALA A 81 2.60 12.38 -4.48
C ALA A 81 1.24 12.89 -4.93
N MET A 82 0.95 12.87 -6.25
CA MET A 82 -0.38 13.23 -6.77
C MET A 82 -1.48 12.34 -6.18
N ASN A 83 -1.28 11.03 -6.16
CA ASN A 83 -2.23 10.09 -5.56
C ASN A 83 -2.41 10.32 -4.05
N ALA A 84 -1.32 10.63 -3.34
CA ALA A 84 -1.37 10.89 -1.90
C ALA A 84 -2.19 12.15 -1.57
N LEU A 85 -2.08 13.21 -2.36
CA LEU A 85 -2.88 14.43 -2.20
C LEU A 85 -4.37 14.17 -2.46
N ALA A 86 -4.70 13.39 -3.50
CA ALA A 86 -6.09 13.02 -3.78
C ALA A 86 -6.71 12.17 -2.66
N LEU A 87 -5.95 11.22 -2.11
CA LEU A 87 -6.39 10.43 -0.95
C LEU A 87 -6.54 11.30 0.29
N GLN A 88 -5.62 12.25 0.54
CA GLN A 88 -5.72 13.19 1.66
C GLN A 88 -7.02 13.99 1.59
N ASP A 89 -7.29 14.63 0.46
CA ASP A 89 -8.50 15.43 0.25
C ASP A 89 -9.77 14.59 0.48
N ALA A 90 -9.82 13.39 -0.12
CA ALA A 90 -10.96 12.50 0.01
C ALA A 90 -11.19 11.99 1.44
N ILE A 91 -10.12 11.71 2.21
CA ILE A 91 -10.21 11.27 3.61
C ILE A 91 -10.60 12.44 4.51
N GLU A 92 -10.01 13.63 4.29
CA GLU A 92 -10.35 14.85 5.07
C GLU A 92 -11.78 15.31 4.82
N ALA A 93 -12.32 15.15 3.61
CA ALA A 93 -13.73 15.37 3.31
C ALA A 93 -14.69 14.46 4.12
N ARG A 94 -14.17 13.36 4.67
CA ARG A 94 -14.89 12.41 5.56
C ARG A 94 -14.71 12.70 7.05
N GLY A 95 -14.05 13.82 7.38
CA GLY A 95 -13.82 14.24 8.76
C GLY A 95 -12.62 13.59 9.46
N ILE A 96 -11.77 12.87 8.72
CA ILE A 96 -10.56 12.25 9.29
C ILE A 96 -9.34 13.10 8.97
N TYR A 97 -8.68 13.63 9.98
CA TYR A 97 -7.44 14.38 9.79
C TYR A 97 -6.35 13.51 9.16
N THR A 98 -5.75 13.98 8.09
CA THR A 98 -4.76 13.24 7.33
C THR A 98 -3.48 14.06 7.15
N ARG A 99 -2.33 13.40 7.08
CA ARG A 99 -1.04 14.03 6.78
C ARG A 99 -0.31 13.26 5.69
N VAL A 100 0.05 13.96 4.64
CA VAL A 100 0.98 13.42 3.63
C VAL A 100 2.41 13.71 4.08
N GLN A 101 3.25 12.68 4.06
CA GLN A 101 4.69 12.80 4.28
C GLN A 101 5.43 12.25 3.08
N THR A 102 6.40 13.02 2.55
CA THR A 102 7.15 12.67 1.35
C THR A 102 8.62 12.38 1.66
N ALA A 103 9.17 11.38 0.98
CA ALA A 103 10.60 11.05 1.08
C ALA A 103 11.48 12.05 0.29
N ILE A 104 10.91 12.76 -0.68
CA ILE A 104 11.52 13.91 -1.37
C ILE A 104 10.92 15.20 -0.78
N GLU A 105 11.72 16.16 -0.41
CA GLU A 105 11.21 17.40 0.18
C GLU A 105 10.35 18.20 -0.81
N MET A 106 9.11 18.48 -0.40
CA MET A 106 8.11 19.27 -1.13
C MET A 106 7.30 20.08 -0.11
N ARG A 107 7.98 20.94 0.65
CA ARG A 107 7.44 21.57 1.88
C ARG A 107 6.17 22.40 1.67
N GLU A 108 5.95 22.91 0.47
CA GLU A 108 4.74 23.65 0.10
C GLU A 108 3.52 22.73 -0.07
N ILE A 109 3.73 21.42 -0.24
CA ILE A 109 2.68 20.44 -0.58
C ILE A 109 2.49 19.43 0.54
N ALA A 110 3.59 18.93 1.16
CA ALA A 110 3.57 17.85 2.13
C ALA A 110 4.69 17.97 3.16
N GLU A 111 4.52 17.34 4.32
CA GLU A 111 5.57 17.29 5.33
C GLU A 111 6.74 16.41 4.83
N PRO A 112 8.00 16.77 5.10
CA PRO A 112 9.10 15.83 4.98
C PRO A 112 8.89 14.64 5.92
N PHE A 113 9.19 13.42 5.44
CA PHE A 113 9.08 12.23 6.28
C PHE A 113 10.03 12.31 7.49
N ILE A 114 9.46 12.19 8.67
CA ILE A 114 10.18 12.04 9.94
C ILE A 114 9.46 10.98 10.77
N LYS A 115 10.09 9.84 11.04
CA LYS A 115 9.52 8.70 11.79
C LYS A 115 8.71 9.16 13.03
N ARG A 116 9.30 9.98 13.89
CA ARG A 116 8.65 10.43 15.14
C ARG A 116 7.42 11.29 14.90
N LYS A 117 7.37 12.07 13.81
CA LYS A 117 6.18 12.83 13.42
C LYS A 117 5.08 11.89 12.93
N ALA A 118 5.43 10.90 12.10
CA ALA A 118 4.48 9.91 11.61
C ALA A 118 3.81 9.17 12.78
N ILE A 119 4.59 8.62 13.71
CA ILE A 119 4.08 7.93 14.90
C ILE A 119 3.20 8.86 15.76
N LYS A 120 3.60 10.14 15.93
CA LYS A 120 2.79 11.12 16.69
C LYS A 120 1.47 11.43 15.99
N HIS A 121 1.43 11.44 14.65
CA HIS A 121 0.17 11.61 13.91
C HIS A 121 -0.74 10.40 14.08
N LEU A 122 -0.20 9.19 13.87
CA LEU A 122 -0.92 7.92 14.03
C LEU A 122 -1.53 7.79 15.43
N GLY A 123 -0.75 8.01 16.49
CA GLY A 123 -1.22 7.96 17.88
C GLY A 123 -2.24 9.05 18.26
N ARG A 124 -2.52 10.01 17.36
CA ARG A 124 -3.59 11.00 17.49
C ARG A 124 -4.81 10.69 16.64
N GLY A 125 -4.91 9.47 16.11
CA GLY A 125 -6.01 9.06 15.24
C GLY A 125 -6.00 9.73 13.86
N ARG A 126 -4.83 10.24 13.40
CA ARG A 126 -4.68 10.79 12.07
C ARG A 126 -4.21 9.72 11.10
N VAL A 127 -4.73 9.72 9.89
CA VAL A 127 -4.16 8.92 8.79
C VAL A 127 -2.86 9.55 8.32
N VAL A 128 -1.83 8.74 8.06
CA VAL A 128 -0.57 9.20 7.48
C VAL A 128 -0.38 8.53 6.11
N ILE A 129 -0.19 9.34 5.07
CA ILE A 129 0.06 8.83 3.72
C ILE A 129 1.53 9.09 3.38
N PHE A 130 2.26 8.03 3.08
CA PHE A 130 3.66 8.12 2.66
C PHE A 130 3.76 8.12 1.15
N ALA A 131 4.36 9.17 0.58
CA ALA A 131 4.60 9.32 -0.84
C ALA A 131 6.09 9.38 -1.18
N CYS A 132 6.40 9.27 -2.46
CA CYS A 132 7.75 9.22 -3.03
C CYS A 132 8.57 7.99 -2.61
N GLY A 133 7.90 6.90 -2.18
CA GLY A 133 8.56 5.62 -1.88
C GLY A 133 9.68 5.74 -0.85
N THR A 134 10.88 5.30 -1.21
CA THR A 134 12.09 5.44 -0.39
C THR A 134 12.79 6.80 -0.58
N GLY A 135 12.40 7.58 -1.59
CA GLY A 135 13.11 8.78 -2.04
C GLY A 135 14.33 8.48 -2.93
N ASN A 136 14.63 7.21 -3.17
CA ASN A 136 15.78 6.78 -3.95
C ASN A 136 15.32 6.03 -5.21
N PRO A 137 15.93 6.31 -6.38
CA PRO A 137 15.73 5.50 -7.58
C PRO A 137 16.09 4.02 -7.35
N PHE A 138 15.68 3.14 -8.26
CA PHE A 138 15.88 1.69 -8.25
C PHE A 138 15.05 0.91 -7.24
N PHE A 139 14.36 1.54 -6.31
CA PHE A 139 13.44 0.90 -5.38
C PHE A 139 12.00 1.04 -5.85
N THR A 140 11.20 0.03 -5.56
CA THR A 140 9.76 0.04 -5.89
C THR A 140 8.92 0.64 -4.77
N THR A 141 7.63 0.82 -5.03
CA THR A 141 6.65 1.19 -4.00
C THR A 141 6.52 0.08 -2.93
N ASP A 142 6.73 -1.19 -3.28
CA ASP A 142 6.68 -2.31 -2.34
C ASP A 142 7.82 -2.20 -1.32
N THR A 143 9.05 -1.92 -1.79
CA THR A 143 10.19 -1.64 -0.90
C THR A 143 9.91 -0.43 -0.01
N GLY A 144 9.31 0.65 -0.56
CA GLY A 144 8.88 1.80 0.23
C GLY A 144 7.88 1.44 1.31
N ALA A 145 6.87 0.60 1.00
CA ALA A 145 5.89 0.15 1.97
C ALA A 145 6.51 -0.69 3.10
N ALA A 146 7.37 -1.64 2.77
CA ALA A 146 8.07 -2.46 3.75
C ALA A 146 8.95 -1.61 4.70
N LEU A 147 9.70 -0.64 4.14
CA LEU A 147 10.52 0.27 4.93
C LEU A 147 9.68 1.13 5.87
N ARG A 148 8.60 1.75 5.37
CA ARG A 148 7.72 2.58 6.22
C ARG A 148 7.02 1.75 7.28
N ALA A 149 6.57 0.53 6.97
CA ALA A 149 5.95 -0.37 7.96
C ALA A 149 6.93 -0.69 9.11
N ALA A 150 8.18 -1.02 8.80
CA ALA A 150 9.21 -1.26 9.81
C ALA A 150 9.48 0.00 10.66
N GLU A 151 9.62 1.17 10.01
CA GLU A 151 9.92 2.42 10.71
C GLU A 151 8.81 2.87 11.66
N ILE A 152 7.54 2.68 11.29
CA ILE A 152 6.39 3.05 12.13
C ILE A 152 5.97 1.92 13.08
N GLU A 153 6.63 0.79 13.05
CA GLU A 153 6.31 -0.37 13.88
C GLU A 153 4.86 -0.85 13.62
N ALA A 154 4.51 -1.06 12.34
CA ALA A 154 3.20 -1.56 11.96
C ALA A 154 3.06 -3.05 12.31
N ASP A 155 1.89 -3.44 12.82
CA ASP A 155 1.58 -4.84 13.16
C ASP A 155 1.43 -5.72 11.90
N ALA A 156 1.03 -5.12 10.76
CA ALA A 156 0.88 -5.80 9.49
C ALA A 156 0.90 -4.81 8.31
N ILE A 157 1.27 -5.32 7.13
CA ILE A 157 1.02 -4.65 5.87
C ILE A 157 -0.22 -5.27 5.22
N LEU A 158 -1.22 -4.46 4.95
CA LEU A 158 -2.43 -4.81 4.21
C LEU A 158 -2.19 -4.52 2.73
N LEU A 159 -2.01 -5.56 1.94
CA LEU A 159 -1.62 -5.46 0.54
C LEU A 159 -2.83 -5.66 -0.39
N GLY A 160 -3.47 -4.57 -0.77
CA GLY A 160 -4.59 -4.56 -1.71
C GLY A 160 -4.11 -4.74 -3.15
N LYS A 161 -4.47 -5.85 -3.77
CA LYS A 161 -4.07 -6.22 -5.15
C LYS A 161 -5.28 -6.44 -6.05
N ALA A 162 -5.03 -6.52 -7.36
CA ALA A 162 -6.06 -6.91 -8.34
C ALA A 162 -6.41 -8.42 -8.26
N ILE A 163 -5.54 -9.22 -7.66
CA ILE A 163 -5.73 -10.67 -7.39
C ILE A 163 -5.98 -10.83 -5.89
N ASP A 164 -6.88 -11.71 -5.53
CA ASP A 164 -7.42 -11.86 -4.18
C ASP A 164 -6.53 -12.68 -3.20
N GLY A 165 -5.30 -12.97 -3.57
CA GLY A 165 -4.35 -13.71 -2.73
C GLY A 165 -3.07 -14.06 -3.46
N VAL A 166 -2.29 -14.97 -2.86
CA VAL A 166 -1.08 -15.55 -3.43
C VAL A 166 -1.42 -16.95 -3.96
N TYR A 167 -0.99 -17.25 -5.17
CA TYR A 167 -1.24 -18.50 -5.86
C TYR A 167 0.06 -19.22 -6.18
N SER A 168 -0.03 -20.55 -6.38
CA SER A 168 1.10 -21.40 -6.77
C SER A 168 1.67 -21.04 -8.16
N ALA A 169 0.83 -20.46 -9.03
CA ALA A 169 1.16 -19.94 -10.36
C ALA A 169 0.24 -18.74 -10.67
N ASP A 170 0.40 -18.09 -11.81
CA ASP A 170 -0.53 -17.03 -12.25
C ASP A 170 -1.90 -17.64 -12.63
N PRO A 171 -2.98 -17.41 -11.87
CA PRO A 171 -4.29 -18.03 -12.12
C PRO A 171 -4.92 -17.60 -13.44
N LYS A 172 -4.40 -16.55 -14.10
CA LYS A 172 -4.84 -16.12 -15.45
C LYS A 172 -4.23 -16.98 -16.55
N LEU A 173 -3.06 -17.58 -16.29
CA LEU A 173 -2.31 -18.39 -17.22
C LEU A 173 -2.45 -19.88 -16.94
N ASP A 174 -2.58 -20.23 -15.66
CA ASP A 174 -2.70 -21.61 -15.20
C ASP A 174 -4.01 -21.78 -14.38
N PRO A 175 -5.05 -22.37 -14.96
CA PRO A 175 -6.32 -22.64 -14.27
C PRO A 175 -6.19 -23.63 -13.09
N THR A 176 -5.06 -24.36 -12.97
CA THR A 176 -4.80 -25.27 -11.86
C THR A 176 -4.06 -24.63 -10.70
N ALA A 177 -3.78 -23.32 -10.79
CA ALA A 177 -3.11 -22.58 -9.74
C ALA A 177 -3.94 -22.61 -8.44
N GLU A 178 -3.33 -23.07 -7.37
CA GLU A 178 -3.95 -23.14 -6.05
C GLU A 178 -3.63 -21.88 -5.24
N LYS A 179 -4.64 -21.33 -4.56
CA LYS A 179 -4.50 -20.20 -3.65
C LYS A 179 -3.99 -20.69 -2.30
N TYR A 180 -3.01 -20.00 -1.75
CA TYR A 180 -2.55 -20.23 -0.39
C TYR A 180 -3.39 -19.43 0.62
N ASP A 181 -3.83 -20.10 1.71
CA ASP A 181 -4.40 -19.40 2.87
C ASP A 181 -3.28 -18.74 3.69
N GLU A 182 -2.20 -19.50 3.94
CA GLU A 182 -0.98 -19.01 4.58
C GLU A 182 0.25 -19.56 3.84
N ILE A 183 1.32 -18.75 3.83
CA ILE A 183 2.61 -19.14 3.24
C ILE A 183 3.74 -18.41 3.96
N THR A 184 4.90 -19.05 4.09
CA THR A 184 6.07 -18.41 4.68
C THR A 184 6.80 -17.52 3.68
N TYR A 185 7.51 -16.49 4.17
CA TYR A 185 8.40 -15.67 3.33
C TYR A 185 9.46 -16.51 2.61
N GLN A 186 9.97 -17.57 3.30
CA GLN A 186 10.95 -18.45 2.70
C GLN A 186 10.40 -19.22 1.50
N GLU A 187 9.15 -19.69 1.58
CA GLU A 187 8.49 -20.35 0.45
C GLU A 187 8.20 -19.38 -0.70
N VAL A 188 7.77 -18.13 -0.38
CA VAL A 188 7.56 -17.08 -1.38
C VAL A 188 8.86 -16.85 -2.17
N LEU A 189 10.00 -16.71 -1.48
CA LEU A 189 11.30 -16.50 -2.11
C LEU A 189 11.77 -17.74 -2.90
N ASN A 190 11.65 -18.93 -2.32
CA ASN A 190 12.09 -20.18 -2.95
C ASN A 190 11.29 -20.51 -4.22
N LYS A 191 10.00 -20.19 -4.24
CA LYS A 191 9.09 -20.47 -5.36
C LYS A 191 8.99 -19.27 -6.33
N ASP A 192 9.73 -18.18 -6.10
CA ASP A 192 9.69 -16.93 -6.88
C ASP A 192 8.26 -16.39 -7.08
N LEU A 193 7.43 -16.46 -6.02
CA LEU A 193 6.06 -15.99 -6.09
C LEU A 193 5.99 -14.46 -6.08
N LYS A 194 5.21 -13.88 -6.99
CA LYS A 194 5.12 -12.42 -7.22
C LYS A 194 4.18 -11.72 -6.23
N VAL A 195 4.49 -11.81 -4.94
CA VAL A 195 3.75 -11.11 -3.88
C VAL A 195 4.19 -9.64 -3.83
N MET A 196 5.47 -9.41 -3.58
CA MET A 196 6.17 -8.13 -3.60
C MET A 196 7.51 -8.33 -4.32
N ASP A 197 8.29 -7.26 -4.54
CA ASP A 197 9.67 -7.44 -4.98
C ASP A 197 10.53 -8.14 -3.89
N SER A 198 11.64 -8.75 -4.30
CA SER A 198 12.48 -9.54 -3.41
C SER A 198 13.07 -8.72 -2.26
N THR A 199 13.39 -7.44 -2.50
CA THR A 199 13.91 -6.53 -1.48
C THR A 199 12.87 -6.25 -0.39
N ALA A 200 11.64 -5.95 -0.80
CA ALA A 200 10.51 -5.75 0.12
C ALA A 200 10.20 -7.03 0.91
N THR A 201 10.19 -8.18 0.22
CA THR A 201 9.95 -9.50 0.84
C THR A 201 11.00 -9.82 1.90
N ALA A 202 12.28 -9.61 1.59
CA ALA A 202 13.36 -9.82 2.54
C ALA A 202 13.25 -8.88 3.75
N LEU A 203 12.96 -7.59 3.51
CA LEU A 203 12.81 -6.61 4.58
C LEU A 203 11.64 -6.95 5.53
N CYS A 204 10.50 -7.39 5.00
CA CYS A 204 9.37 -7.82 5.83
C CYS A 204 9.71 -9.08 6.63
N LYS A 205 10.38 -10.08 6.01
CA LYS A 205 10.86 -11.29 6.69
C LYS A 205 11.78 -10.96 7.85
N ASP A 206 12.83 -10.14 7.61
CA ASP A 206 13.84 -9.82 8.60
C ASP A 206 13.29 -9.03 9.80
N ASN A 207 12.18 -8.29 9.59
CA ASN A 207 11.51 -7.52 10.64
C ASN A 207 10.24 -8.20 11.18
N ASN A 208 9.94 -9.45 10.77
CA ASN A 208 8.76 -10.21 11.20
C ASN A 208 7.43 -9.44 10.99
N ILE A 209 7.30 -8.71 9.89
CA ILE A 209 6.09 -7.96 9.56
C ILE A 209 5.20 -8.83 8.67
N PRO A 210 4.04 -9.32 9.12
CA PRO A 210 3.16 -10.14 8.30
C PRO A 210 2.52 -9.32 7.18
N LEU A 211 2.31 -9.97 6.01
CA LEU A 211 1.50 -9.41 4.93
C LEU A 211 0.12 -10.07 4.93
N VAL A 212 -0.91 -9.28 4.73
CA VAL A 212 -2.26 -9.75 4.41
C VAL A 212 -2.56 -9.33 2.98
N VAL A 213 -2.54 -10.30 2.06
CA VAL A 213 -2.72 -10.07 0.62
C VAL A 213 -4.17 -10.35 0.26
N PHE A 214 -4.88 -9.38 -0.32
CA PHE A 214 -6.30 -9.51 -0.65
C PHE A 214 -6.68 -8.72 -1.90
N GLY A 215 -7.84 -9.05 -2.48
CA GLY A 215 -8.42 -8.33 -3.62
C GLY A 215 -9.02 -6.99 -3.20
N ILE A 216 -8.58 -5.90 -3.85
CA ILE A 216 -9.06 -4.52 -3.58
C ILE A 216 -10.29 -4.14 -4.42
N ALA A 217 -10.72 -4.98 -5.34
CA ALA A 217 -11.92 -4.75 -6.14
C ALA A 217 -13.18 -4.58 -5.27
N ASP A 218 -13.20 -5.23 -4.11
CA ASP A 218 -14.17 -4.97 -3.05
C ASP A 218 -13.47 -4.22 -1.91
N PRO A 219 -13.71 -2.91 -1.73
CA PRO A 219 -13.10 -2.12 -0.65
C PRO A 219 -13.45 -2.60 0.76
N GLU A 220 -14.56 -3.34 0.96
CA GLU A 220 -14.92 -3.98 2.25
C GLU A 220 -13.81 -4.89 2.76
N ASN A 221 -13.02 -5.47 1.86
CA ASN A 221 -11.91 -6.33 2.23
C ASN A 221 -10.84 -5.61 3.08
N ILE A 222 -10.76 -4.28 3.04
CA ILE A 222 -9.89 -3.51 3.94
C ILE A 222 -10.32 -3.71 5.40
N VAL A 223 -11.62 -3.59 5.67
CA VAL A 223 -12.20 -3.76 7.00
C VAL A 223 -12.08 -5.20 7.46
N ARG A 224 -12.40 -6.15 6.58
CA ARG A 224 -12.29 -7.60 6.85
C ARG A 224 -10.86 -8.03 7.16
N ALA A 225 -9.88 -7.49 6.42
CA ALA A 225 -8.46 -7.72 6.68
C ALA A 225 -8.05 -7.24 8.09
N VAL A 226 -8.49 -6.04 8.49
CA VAL A 226 -8.23 -5.48 9.82
C VAL A 226 -8.85 -6.32 10.92
N LYS A 227 -10.03 -6.89 10.69
CA LYS A 227 -10.69 -7.83 11.61
C LYS A 227 -10.01 -9.19 11.68
N GLY A 228 -9.06 -9.47 10.79
CA GLY A 228 -8.35 -10.75 10.73
C GLY A 228 -9.15 -11.88 10.09
N GLU A 229 -10.15 -11.55 9.28
CA GLU A 229 -10.92 -12.54 8.51
C GLU A 229 -10.05 -13.19 7.43
N HIS A 230 -10.33 -14.45 7.12
CA HIS A 230 -9.66 -15.18 6.04
C HIS A 230 -10.22 -14.77 4.68
N ILE A 231 -9.71 -13.66 4.12
CA ILE A 231 -10.18 -13.10 2.84
C ILE A 231 -9.16 -13.24 1.70
N GLY A 232 -7.96 -13.65 2.01
CA GLY A 232 -6.85 -13.73 1.07
C GLY A 232 -5.73 -14.63 1.58
N THR A 233 -4.48 -14.23 1.41
CA THR A 233 -3.31 -14.98 1.86
C THR A 233 -2.55 -14.23 2.95
N ILE A 234 -2.17 -14.91 4.02
CA ILE A 234 -1.25 -14.39 5.03
C ILE A 234 0.16 -14.88 4.71
N VAL A 235 1.12 -13.94 4.58
CA VAL A 235 2.55 -14.24 4.44
C VAL A 235 3.26 -13.86 5.73
N LYS A 236 4.01 -14.84 6.33
CA LYS A 236 4.69 -14.64 7.63
C LYS A 236 6.01 -15.44 7.74
#